data_ff146e31c622116d41e4a910552d7aa3
#
_entry.id   ff146e31c622116d41e4a910552d7aa3
#
_cell.length_a   1.000
_cell.length_b   1.000
_cell.length_c   1.000
_cell.angle_alpha   90.00
_cell.angle_beta   90.00
_cell.angle_gamma   90.00
#
_symmetry.space_group_name_H-M   'P 1'
#
loop_
_entity.id
_entity.type
_entity.pdbx_description
1 polymer ?
#
loop_
_entity_poly.entity_id
_entity_poly.type
_entity_poly.pdbx_seq_one_letter_code
_entity_poly.pdbx_strand_id
1 'polypeptide(L)'
;MWTYYNPVDVHAGRGSLAALPRLLGDRRAILIAFPEASALGLVDRIRGLLGDRLAAVETEVRPNPDVAWLAPMYERLWRDHADAECIVALGGGSVIDCAKVMLTRTANGHFGELQALLEGAPPQPSSAQGHRRLLAVPTTAGTGSEVTPWATVWDQARVRKLSLQLPWTWPEAALIDAELMLSQPYSVTLASGLDALSHALESLWNVHRNPVSASLAISAIRSILATLPRLLAQPERCDLRESLATAALQAGLAFSNTRTALAHSLSYDITLQHGTPHGIACSFSLPRILALAAGHDAELDTLLLSAFGVRHIDEAVAALSAFLQGLGVSVDPQSYGIAEGDWSDRVAQALAGARGRNFIAAA
;
A
#
# COMPACT_ATOMS: atom_id res chain seq x y z
N MET A 1 -12.48 -21.17 12.58
CA MET A 1 -10.99 -21.26 12.69
C MET A 1 -10.41 -20.16 11.83
N TRP A 2 -9.39 -19.41 12.30
CA TRP A 2 -8.72 -18.35 11.58
C TRP A 2 -7.21 -18.54 11.61
N THR A 3 -6.50 -17.93 10.68
CA THR A 3 -5.03 -17.90 10.63
C THR A 3 -4.59 -16.44 10.44
N TYR A 4 -3.42 -16.11 10.99
CA TYR A 4 -2.72 -14.87 10.71
C TYR A 4 -1.29 -15.21 10.28
N TYR A 5 -0.84 -14.63 9.17
CA TYR A 5 0.48 -14.90 8.63
C TYR A 5 1.08 -13.62 8.04
N ASN A 6 2.30 -13.30 8.44
CA ASN A 6 3.13 -12.29 7.79
C ASN A 6 4.60 -12.69 7.97
N PRO A 7 5.35 -12.94 6.89
CA PRO A 7 6.73 -13.44 6.97
C PRO A 7 7.78 -12.33 7.01
N VAL A 8 7.37 -11.04 6.97
CA VAL A 8 8.28 -9.90 6.83
C VAL A 8 8.96 -9.59 8.16
N ASP A 9 10.30 -9.52 8.16
CA ASP A 9 11.07 -9.03 9.32
C ASP A 9 10.99 -7.49 9.37
N VAL A 10 10.33 -6.93 10.40
CA VAL A 10 10.07 -5.50 10.50
C VAL A 10 11.06 -4.82 11.42
N HIS A 11 11.82 -3.86 10.89
CA HIS A 11 12.72 -2.98 11.62
C HIS A 11 12.16 -1.56 11.59
N ALA A 12 11.56 -1.10 12.69
CA ALA A 12 10.92 0.19 12.77
C ALA A 12 11.58 1.10 13.83
N GLY A 13 11.59 2.41 13.56
CA GLY A 13 12.13 3.44 14.42
C GLY A 13 13.17 4.31 13.70
N ARG A 14 13.49 5.44 14.31
CA ARG A 14 14.46 6.39 13.76
C ARG A 14 15.84 5.74 13.61
N GLY A 15 16.46 5.94 12.46
CA GLY A 15 17.75 5.36 12.15
C GLY A 15 17.71 3.87 11.82
N SER A 16 16.53 3.24 11.70
CA SER A 16 16.42 1.81 11.36
C SER A 16 17.05 1.47 10.00
N LEU A 17 17.21 2.45 9.10
CA LEU A 17 17.96 2.28 7.86
C LEU A 17 19.39 1.75 8.09
N ALA A 18 20.01 2.03 9.23
CA ALA A 18 21.35 1.51 9.56
C ALA A 18 21.42 -0.02 9.64
N ALA A 19 20.29 -0.72 9.75
CA ALA A 19 20.25 -2.18 9.69
C ALA A 19 20.41 -2.75 8.27
N LEU A 20 20.29 -1.92 7.24
CA LEU A 20 20.30 -2.35 5.83
C LEU A 20 21.55 -3.18 5.45
N PRO A 21 22.81 -2.79 5.82
CA PRO A 21 23.99 -3.59 5.49
C PRO A 21 23.98 -4.99 6.09
N ARG A 22 23.46 -5.13 7.32
CA ARG A 22 23.34 -6.42 8.03
C ARG A 22 22.28 -7.31 7.38
N LEU A 23 21.14 -6.72 7.02
CA LEU A 23 20.05 -7.44 6.36
C LEU A 23 20.42 -7.87 4.95
N LEU A 24 21.19 -7.07 4.22
CA LEU A 24 21.69 -7.42 2.91
C LEU A 24 22.72 -8.56 2.99
N GLY A 25 23.57 -8.59 4.02
CA GLY A 25 24.69 -9.53 4.11
C GLY A 25 25.70 -9.29 2.98
N ASP A 26 26.25 -10.36 2.44
CA ASP A 26 27.24 -10.30 1.34
C ASP A 26 26.60 -10.21 -0.05
N ARG A 27 25.27 -10.20 -0.14
CA ARG A 27 24.52 -10.15 -1.40
C ARG A 27 24.75 -8.85 -2.17
N ARG A 28 24.75 -8.94 -3.49
CA ARG A 28 24.70 -7.76 -4.37
C ARG A 28 23.26 -7.28 -4.54
N ALA A 29 23.06 -5.97 -4.52
CA ALA A 29 21.73 -5.36 -4.57
C ALA A 29 21.58 -4.36 -5.72
N ILE A 30 20.36 -4.24 -6.23
CA ILE A 30 19.90 -3.13 -7.07
C ILE A 30 19.08 -2.21 -6.19
N LEU A 31 19.37 -0.91 -6.19
CA LEU A 31 18.50 0.10 -5.61
C LEU A 31 17.45 0.52 -6.63
N ILE A 32 16.17 0.41 -6.27
CA ILE A 32 15.04 0.99 -7.01
C ILE A 32 14.44 2.10 -6.17
N ALA A 33 14.35 3.32 -6.70
CA ALA A 33 13.89 4.49 -5.97
C ALA A 33 13.04 5.42 -6.85
N PHE A 34 12.42 6.41 -6.23
CA PHE A 34 11.68 7.48 -6.92
C PHE A 34 12.65 8.55 -7.45
N PRO A 35 12.26 9.34 -8.47
CA PRO A 35 13.18 10.26 -9.16
C PRO A 35 13.88 11.27 -8.25
N GLU A 36 13.18 11.82 -7.27
CA GLU A 36 13.70 12.85 -6.37
C GLU A 36 14.66 12.29 -5.31
N ALA A 37 14.77 10.97 -5.15
CA ALA A 37 15.59 10.32 -4.12
C ALA A 37 17.07 10.74 -4.18
N SER A 38 17.60 10.98 -5.41
CA SER A 38 18.97 11.48 -5.61
C SER A 38 19.13 12.90 -5.10
N ALA A 39 18.23 13.80 -5.46
CA ALA A 39 18.28 15.20 -5.04
C ALA A 39 18.08 15.36 -3.51
N LEU A 40 17.38 14.44 -2.89
CA LEU A 40 17.19 14.36 -1.43
C LEU A 40 18.37 13.71 -0.69
N GLY A 41 19.43 13.30 -1.39
CA GLY A 41 20.60 12.64 -0.79
C GLY A 41 20.35 11.21 -0.32
N LEU A 42 19.17 10.65 -0.58
CA LEU A 42 18.77 9.31 -0.11
C LEU A 42 19.55 8.21 -0.86
N VAL A 43 19.78 8.39 -2.16
CA VAL A 43 20.59 7.45 -2.96
C VAL A 43 22.01 7.41 -2.44
N ASP A 44 22.63 8.55 -2.12
CA ASP A 44 24.00 8.61 -1.60
C ASP A 44 24.10 8.00 -0.20
N ARG A 45 23.06 8.16 0.64
CA ARG A 45 22.96 7.48 1.94
C ARG A 45 22.96 5.95 1.77
N ILE A 46 22.18 5.41 0.84
CA ILE A 46 22.19 3.97 0.52
C ILE A 46 23.55 3.53 -0.04
N ARG A 47 24.13 4.31 -0.97
CA ARG A 47 25.44 4.02 -1.56
C ARG A 47 26.53 3.98 -0.50
N GLY A 48 26.52 4.91 0.46
CA GLY A 48 27.46 4.92 1.59
C GLY A 48 27.32 3.70 2.51
N LEU A 49 26.09 3.18 2.69
CA LEU A 49 25.84 1.99 3.50
C LEU A 49 26.27 0.68 2.80
N LEU A 50 26.06 0.58 1.48
CA LEU A 50 26.23 -0.68 0.76
C LEU A 50 27.58 -0.80 0.06
N GLY A 51 28.25 0.30 -0.30
CA GLY A 51 29.53 0.32 -1.01
C GLY A 51 29.46 -0.51 -2.30
N ASP A 52 30.47 -1.36 -2.54
CA ASP A 52 30.60 -2.17 -3.75
C ASP A 52 29.49 -3.24 -3.92
N ARG A 53 28.69 -3.50 -2.88
CA ARG A 53 27.53 -4.39 -2.98
C ARG A 53 26.36 -3.77 -3.75
N LEU A 54 26.37 -2.45 -3.97
CA LEU A 54 25.37 -1.78 -4.78
C LEU A 54 25.74 -1.92 -6.27
N ALA A 55 25.07 -2.86 -6.96
CA ALA A 55 25.35 -3.20 -8.36
C ALA A 55 24.77 -2.16 -9.35
N ALA A 56 23.59 -1.61 -9.04
CA ALA A 56 22.91 -0.64 -9.90
C ALA A 56 21.96 0.25 -9.09
N VAL A 57 21.64 1.39 -9.68
CA VAL A 57 20.64 2.35 -9.15
C VAL A 57 19.65 2.69 -10.27
N GLU A 58 18.38 2.49 -10.00
CA GLU A 58 17.26 2.84 -10.88
C GLU A 58 16.37 3.84 -10.17
N THR A 59 16.21 5.05 -10.70
CA THR A 59 15.44 6.12 -10.08
C THR A 59 14.27 6.62 -10.93
N GLU A 60 13.99 5.98 -12.08
CA GLU A 60 12.94 6.42 -13.00
C GLU A 60 11.54 5.85 -12.66
N VAL A 61 11.32 5.45 -11.41
CA VAL A 61 10.03 4.89 -10.99
C VAL A 61 9.01 6.01 -10.79
N ARG A 62 8.01 6.04 -11.66
CA ARG A 62 6.89 6.99 -11.62
C ARG A 62 5.74 6.44 -10.79
N PRO A 63 4.85 7.31 -10.27
CA PRO A 63 3.59 6.86 -9.67
C PRO A 63 2.78 5.97 -10.63
N ASN A 64 2.08 4.99 -10.06
CA ASN A 64 1.26 4.03 -10.80
C ASN A 64 2.09 3.22 -11.81
N PRO A 65 2.87 2.22 -11.39
CA PRO A 65 3.71 1.41 -12.25
C PRO A 65 2.94 0.86 -13.46
N ASP A 66 3.38 1.24 -14.66
CA ASP A 66 2.70 0.88 -15.92
C ASP A 66 3.53 -0.11 -16.73
N VAL A 67 2.86 -1.10 -17.34
CA VAL A 67 3.52 -2.16 -18.13
C VAL A 67 4.44 -1.60 -19.22
N ALA A 68 4.12 -0.44 -19.79
CA ALA A 68 4.87 0.13 -20.90
C ALA A 68 6.31 0.50 -20.51
N TRP A 69 6.54 1.02 -19.29
CA TRP A 69 7.90 1.34 -18.84
C TRP A 69 8.50 0.26 -17.91
N LEU A 70 7.67 -0.57 -17.27
CA LEU A 70 8.17 -1.71 -16.49
C LEU A 70 8.86 -2.75 -17.36
N ALA A 71 8.32 -3.04 -18.56
CA ALA A 71 8.86 -4.08 -19.43
C ALA A 71 10.32 -3.82 -19.85
N PRO A 72 10.69 -2.66 -20.42
CA PRO A 72 12.10 -2.40 -20.77
C PRO A 72 13.02 -2.31 -19.54
N MET A 73 12.54 -1.81 -18.40
CA MET A 73 13.28 -1.81 -17.15
C MET A 73 13.58 -3.24 -16.66
N TYR A 74 12.57 -4.10 -16.68
CA TYR A 74 12.69 -5.50 -16.28
C TYR A 74 13.75 -6.23 -17.13
N GLU A 75 13.66 -6.16 -18.45
CA GLU A 75 14.57 -6.84 -19.36
C GLU A 75 16.01 -6.32 -19.22
N ARG A 76 16.19 -5.01 -19.04
CA ARG A 76 17.49 -4.40 -18.77
C ARG A 76 18.09 -4.89 -17.46
N LEU A 77 17.34 -4.85 -16.36
CA LEU A 77 17.85 -5.24 -15.05
C LEU A 77 18.21 -6.73 -14.96
N TRP A 78 17.49 -7.60 -15.66
CA TRP A 78 17.81 -9.01 -15.69
C TRP A 78 18.97 -9.35 -16.67
N ARG A 79 19.14 -8.61 -17.75
CA ARG A 79 20.25 -8.77 -18.68
C ARG A 79 21.57 -8.27 -18.09
N ASP A 80 21.56 -7.07 -17.48
CA ASP A 80 22.78 -6.36 -17.12
C ASP A 80 23.22 -6.66 -15.68
N HIS A 81 22.31 -7.11 -14.80
CA HIS A 81 22.56 -7.36 -13.37
C HIS A 81 21.95 -8.68 -12.91
N ALA A 82 22.12 -9.75 -13.69
CA ALA A 82 21.59 -11.08 -13.37
C ALA A 82 22.18 -11.67 -12.09
N ASP A 83 23.35 -11.22 -11.68
CA ASP A 83 24.08 -11.61 -10.47
C ASP A 83 23.61 -10.87 -9.19
N ALA A 84 22.79 -9.84 -9.32
CA ALA A 84 22.22 -9.19 -8.15
C ALA A 84 21.13 -10.08 -7.52
N GLU A 85 21.30 -10.40 -6.26
CA GLU A 85 20.44 -11.33 -5.51
C GLU A 85 19.34 -10.62 -4.73
N CYS A 86 19.43 -9.29 -4.59
CA CYS A 86 18.54 -8.49 -3.77
C CYS A 86 18.12 -7.22 -4.51
N ILE A 87 16.91 -6.74 -4.19
CA ILE A 87 16.45 -5.40 -4.53
C ILE A 87 16.23 -4.63 -3.22
N VAL A 88 16.75 -3.42 -3.14
CA VAL A 88 16.41 -2.44 -2.11
C VAL A 88 15.40 -1.48 -2.74
N ALA A 89 14.16 -1.47 -2.25
CA ALA A 89 13.11 -0.58 -2.73
C ALA A 89 12.99 0.62 -1.79
N LEU A 90 13.50 1.78 -2.20
CA LEU A 90 13.47 3.02 -1.43
C LEU A 90 12.39 3.95 -1.99
N GLY A 91 11.22 4.00 -1.36
CA GLY A 91 10.13 4.84 -1.87
C GLY A 91 8.75 4.47 -1.31
N GLY A 92 7.72 5.03 -1.90
CA GLY A 92 6.33 4.68 -1.60
C GLY A 92 5.87 3.39 -2.28
N GLY A 93 4.57 3.11 -2.19
CA GLY A 93 3.97 1.88 -2.75
C GLY A 93 4.32 1.62 -4.21
N SER A 94 4.34 2.65 -5.07
CA SER A 94 4.70 2.48 -6.48
C SER A 94 6.13 1.96 -6.68
N VAL A 95 7.09 2.38 -5.85
CA VAL A 95 8.46 1.89 -5.89
C VAL A 95 8.55 0.45 -5.41
N ILE A 96 7.87 0.14 -4.31
CA ILE A 96 7.88 -1.21 -3.74
C ILE A 96 7.16 -2.18 -4.69
N ASP A 97 6.05 -1.77 -5.31
CA ASP A 97 5.32 -2.58 -6.29
C ASP A 97 6.16 -2.82 -7.57
N CYS A 98 6.83 -1.76 -8.08
CA CYS A 98 7.81 -1.91 -9.16
C CYS A 98 8.90 -2.93 -8.79
N ALA A 99 9.47 -2.81 -7.60
CA ALA A 99 10.49 -3.73 -7.12
C ALA A 99 9.99 -5.19 -7.07
N LYS A 100 8.76 -5.44 -6.61
CA LYS A 100 8.14 -6.78 -6.59
C LYS A 100 8.02 -7.38 -7.99
N VAL A 101 7.70 -6.55 -8.99
CA VAL A 101 7.67 -6.99 -10.40
C VAL A 101 9.06 -7.43 -10.86
N MET A 102 10.13 -6.76 -10.42
CA MET A 102 11.51 -7.05 -10.81
C MET A 102 12.12 -8.27 -10.10
N LEU A 103 11.41 -8.90 -9.13
CA LEU A 103 11.95 -10.03 -8.36
C LEU A 103 12.07 -11.31 -9.18
N THR A 104 11.07 -11.61 -10.00
CA THR A 104 10.94 -12.90 -10.68
C THR A 104 11.78 -12.94 -11.95
N ARG A 105 12.66 -13.93 -12.11
CA ARG A 105 13.32 -14.21 -13.38
C ARG A 105 12.44 -15.11 -14.24
N THR A 106 12.04 -14.63 -15.41
CA THR A 106 11.36 -15.46 -16.40
C THR A 106 12.34 -16.34 -17.19
N ALA A 107 11.85 -17.42 -17.81
CA ALA A 107 12.71 -18.40 -18.49
C ALA A 107 13.59 -17.78 -19.58
N ASN A 108 13.04 -16.86 -20.35
CA ASN A 108 13.71 -16.19 -21.47
C ASN A 108 14.19 -14.78 -21.12
N GLY A 109 14.00 -14.31 -19.87
CA GLY A 109 14.34 -12.95 -19.47
C GLY A 109 13.41 -11.87 -20.05
N HIS A 110 12.31 -12.26 -20.70
CA HIS A 110 11.35 -11.34 -21.32
C HIS A 110 10.18 -11.04 -20.39
N PHE A 111 9.73 -9.80 -20.41
CA PHE A 111 8.61 -9.33 -19.59
C PHE A 111 7.25 -9.97 -19.99
N GLY A 112 7.08 -10.39 -21.24
CA GLY A 112 5.84 -10.99 -21.74
C GLY A 112 5.35 -12.21 -20.94
N GLU A 113 6.27 -13.03 -20.42
CA GLU A 113 5.92 -14.16 -19.54
C GLU A 113 5.39 -13.67 -18.17
N LEU A 114 5.99 -12.60 -17.62
CA LEU A 114 5.52 -11.98 -16.38
C LEU A 114 4.17 -11.28 -16.59
N GLN A 115 3.95 -10.69 -17.76
CA GLN A 115 2.67 -10.08 -18.11
C GLN A 115 1.54 -11.12 -18.11
N ALA A 116 1.77 -12.34 -18.57
CA ALA A 116 0.78 -13.41 -18.49
C ALA A 116 0.40 -13.73 -17.04
N LEU A 117 1.36 -13.72 -16.10
CA LEU A 117 1.10 -13.87 -14.66
C LEU A 117 0.28 -12.70 -14.10
N LEU A 118 0.59 -11.48 -14.51
CA LEU A 118 -0.17 -10.28 -14.14
C LEU A 118 -1.62 -10.35 -14.67
N GLU A 119 -1.84 -10.98 -15.80
CA GLU A 119 -3.16 -11.18 -16.42
C GLU A 119 -3.91 -12.39 -15.82
N GLY A 120 -3.34 -13.07 -14.82
CA GLY A 120 -3.99 -14.13 -14.07
C GLY A 120 -3.68 -15.55 -14.58
N ALA A 121 -2.70 -15.70 -15.47
CA ALA A 121 -2.23 -17.02 -15.83
C ALA A 121 -1.62 -17.73 -14.59
N PRO A 122 -1.86 -19.04 -14.42
CA PRO A 122 -1.25 -19.78 -13.33
C PRO A 122 0.28 -19.80 -13.48
N PRO A 123 1.03 -19.68 -12.36
CA PRO A 123 2.49 -19.80 -12.40
C PRO A 123 2.89 -21.16 -12.96
N GLN A 124 3.67 -21.17 -14.05
CA GLN A 124 4.23 -22.39 -14.60
C GLN A 124 5.54 -22.71 -13.86
N PRO A 125 5.88 -23.99 -13.61
CA PRO A 125 7.17 -24.36 -13.00
C PRO A 125 8.38 -23.85 -13.79
N SER A 126 8.25 -23.66 -15.10
CA SER A 126 9.25 -23.11 -16.00
C SER A 126 9.30 -21.59 -16.03
N SER A 127 8.29 -20.90 -15.49
CA SER A 127 8.16 -19.44 -15.58
C SER A 127 9.02 -18.67 -14.55
N ALA A 128 9.62 -19.37 -13.58
CA ALA A 128 10.52 -18.76 -12.62
C ALA A 128 11.82 -19.55 -12.50
N GLN A 129 12.88 -19.08 -13.13
CA GLN A 129 14.25 -19.64 -12.99
C GLN A 129 15.00 -19.13 -11.74
N GLY A 130 14.31 -18.42 -10.88
CA GLY A 130 14.85 -17.83 -9.67
C GLY A 130 14.13 -16.53 -9.33
N HIS A 131 14.44 -15.99 -8.19
CA HIS A 131 13.93 -14.70 -7.75
C HIS A 131 14.95 -13.99 -6.89
N ARG A 132 14.90 -12.65 -6.91
CA ARG A 132 15.64 -11.79 -6.00
C ARG A 132 14.90 -11.66 -4.69
N ARG A 133 15.62 -11.33 -3.62
CA ARG A 133 15.02 -10.93 -2.34
C ARG A 133 14.69 -9.45 -2.35
N LEU A 134 13.75 -9.03 -1.53
CA LEU A 134 13.31 -7.64 -1.42
C LEU A 134 13.54 -7.11 -0.01
N LEU A 135 14.27 -6.01 0.11
CA LEU A 135 14.36 -5.18 1.31
C LEU A 135 13.58 -3.89 1.03
N ALA A 136 12.45 -3.71 1.70
CA ALA A 136 11.58 -2.55 1.50
C ALA A 136 11.96 -1.43 2.48
N VAL A 137 12.16 -0.22 1.95
CA VAL A 137 12.46 0.99 2.71
C VAL A 137 11.42 2.05 2.35
N PRO A 138 10.22 2.02 2.99
CA PRO A 138 9.15 2.93 2.66
C PRO A 138 9.52 4.38 3.05
N THR A 139 9.22 5.31 2.16
CA THR A 139 9.32 6.76 2.40
C THR A 139 7.95 7.42 2.50
N THR A 140 6.88 6.64 2.49
CA THR A 140 5.50 7.08 2.70
C THR A 140 4.83 6.21 3.75
N ALA A 141 3.92 6.79 4.53
CA ALA A 141 3.14 6.09 5.54
C ALA A 141 1.71 5.85 5.00
N GLY A 142 1.48 4.71 4.34
CA GLY A 142 0.16 4.52 3.70
C GLY A 142 -0.13 3.13 3.17
N THR A 143 0.51 2.77 2.07
CA THR A 143 0.10 1.63 1.22
C THR A 143 0.27 0.26 1.84
N GLY A 144 1.14 0.10 2.86
CA GLY A 144 1.46 -1.21 3.45
C GLY A 144 2.12 -2.19 2.47
N SER A 145 2.62 -1.70 1.31
CA SER A 145 3.26 -2.57 0.33
C SER A 145 4.51 -3.25 0.89
N GLU A 146 5.16 -2.66 1.86
CA GLU A 146 6.33 -3.20 2.56
C GLU A 146 6.03 -4.45 3.40
N VAL A 147 4.76 -4.70 3.73
CA VAL A 147 4.33 -5.87 4.53
C VAL A 147 3.24 -6.70 3.84
N THR A 148 3.15 -6.62 2.53
CA THR A 148 2.18 -7.38 1.72
C THR A 148 2.84 -8.04 0.51
N PRO A 149 2.25 -9.12 -0.07
CA PRO A 149 2.80 -9.78 -1.24
C PRO A 149 2.34 -9.16 -2.56
N TRP A 150 1.35 -8.25 -2.54
CA TRP A 150 0.75 -7.73 -3.77
C TRP A 150 1.60 -6.63 -4.38
N ALA A 151 1.65 -6.59 -5.71
CA ALA A 151 2.10 -5.43 -6.48
C ALA A 151 0.98 -5.00 -7.44
N THR A 152 0.68 -3.71 -7.42
CA THR A 152 -0.25 -3.11 -8.36
C THR A 152 0.51 -2.66 -9.59
N VAL A 153 0.04 -3.08 -10.76
CA VAL A 153 0.59 -2.68 -12.07
C VAL A 153 -0.55 -2.17 -12.92
N TRP A 154 -0.29 -1.09 -13.64
CA TRP A 154 -1.27 -0.47 -14.52
C TRP A 154 -0.99 -0.83 -15.97
N ASP A 155 -2.04 -1.00 -16.74
CA ASP A 155 -2.03 -1.06 -18.20
C ASP A 155 -2.90 0.09 -18.68
N GLN A 156 -2.29 1.28 -18.75
CA GLN A 156 -3.01 2.51 -19.10
C GLN A 156 -3.57 2.43 -20.52
N ALA A 157 -2.85 1.77 -21.43
CA ALA A 157 -3.30 1.60 -22.80
C ALA A 157 -4.61 0.80 -22.92
N ARG A 158 -4.84 -0.15 -22.00
CA ARG A 158 -6.06 -0.95 -21.95
C ARG A 158 -7.00 -0.57 -20.81
N VAL A 159 -6.69 0.53 -20.09
CA VAL A 159 -7.47 1.04 -18.95
C VAL A 159 -7.72 -0.07 -17.91
N ARG A 160 -6.67 -0.84 -17.56
CA ARG A 160 -6.76 -1.95 -16.60
C ARG A 160 -5.79 -1.81 -15.44
N LYS A 161 -6.24 -2.29 -14.27
CA LYS A 161 -5.38 -2.51 -13.11
C LYS A 161 -5.10 -4.00 -13.00
N LEU A 162 -3.82 -4.35 -12.99
CA LEU A 162 -3.31 -5.70 -12.81
C LEU A 162 -2.75 -5.86 -11.40
N SER A 163 -2.66 -7.09 -10.91
CA SER A 163 -2.11 -7.37 -9.58
C SER A 163 -1.22 -8.61 -9.65
N LEU A 164 0.03 -8.46 -9.25
CA LEU A 164 0.96 -9.58 -9.08
C LEU A 164 0.90 -10.07 -7.63
N GLN A 165 0.80 -11.38 -7.45
CA GLN A 165 0.96 -12.05 -6.16
C GLN A 165 1.64 -13.39 -6.40
N LEU A 166 2.85 -13.55 -5.88
CA LEU A 166 3.60 -14.80 -5.95
C LEU A 166 4.12 -15.16 -4.55
N PRO A 167 4.46 -16.42 -4.28
CA PRO A 167 4.95 -16.82 -2.96
C PRO A 167 6.19 -16.05 -2.47
N TRP A 168 6.98 -15.52 -3.40
CA TRP A 168 8.23 -14.79 -3.12
C TRP A 168 8.15 -13.28 -3.30
N THR A 169 6.96 -12.71 -3.56
CA THR A 169 6.79 -11.25 -3.64
C THR A 169 6.63 -10.56 -2.29
N TRP A 170 6.63 -11.33 -1.19
CA TRP A 170 6.78 -10.76 0.14
C TRP A 170 8.17 -10.12 0.29
N PRO A 171 8.29 -8.91 0.84
CA PRO A 171 9.58 -8.43 1.30
C PRO A 171 10.20 -9.38 2.34
N GLU A 172 11.51 -9.57 2.28
CA GLU A 172 12.26 -10.29 3.32
C GLU A 172 12.29 -9.45 4.61
N ALA A 173 12.52 -8.14 4.45
CA ALA A 173 12.44 -7.21 5.56
C ALA A 173 11.87 -5.84 5.12
N ALA A 174 11.31 -5.13 6.09
CA ALA A 174 10.85 -3.75 5.97
C ALA A 174 11.59 -2.86 6.98
N LEU A 175 12.24 -1.80 6.50
CA LEU A 175 12.94 -0.82 7.32
C LEU A 175 12.13 0.49 7.35
N ILE A 176 11.43 0.73 8.45
CA ILE A 176 10.50 1.85 8.61
C ILE A 176 11.16 2.95 9.42
N ASP A 177 11.81 3.88 8.71
CA ASP A 177 12.55 5.00 9.29
C ASP A 177 11.82 6.30 9.01
N ALA A 178 11.23 6.90 10.05
CA ALA A 178 10.45 8.13 9.92
C ALA A 178 11.29 9.33 9.43
N GLU A 179 12.61 9.32 9.60
CA GLU A 179 13.49 10.37 9.08
C GLU A 179 13.48 10.43 7.56
N LEU A 180 13.27 9.29 6.87
CA LEU A 180 13.17 9.22 5.41
C LEU A 180 11.84 9.80 4.86
N MET A 181 10.88 10.05 5.75
CA MET A 181 9.55 10.57 5.40
C MET A 181 9.43 12.09 5.62
N LEU A 182 10.46 12.76 6.18
CA LEU A 182 10.42 14.20 6.50
C LEU A 182 10.25 15.08 5.26
N SER A 183 10.78 14.67 4.13
CA SER A 183 10.66 15.41 2.85
C SER A 183 9.33 15.17 2.11
N GLN A 184 8.44 14.35 2.66
CA GLN A 184 7.19 13.99 2.01
C GLN A 184 6.26 15.21 1.90
N PRO A 185 5.78 15.57 0.67
CA PRO A 185 4.86 16.69 0.46
C PRO A 185 3.53 16.52 1.21
N TYR A 186 2.87 17.65 1.50
CA TYR A 186 1.55 17.67 2.15
C TYR A 186 0.54 16.76 1.45
N SER A 187 0.39 16.88 0.12
CA SER A 187 -0.57 16.11 -0.66
C SER A 187 -0.31 14.60 -0.60
N VAL A 188 0.96 14.20 -0.59
CA VAL A 188 1.35 12.79 -0.48
C VAL A 188 1.10 12.29 0.95
N THR A 189 1.42 13.08 1.98
CA THR A 189 1.14 12.74 3.39
C THR A 189 -0.35 12.56 3.61
N LEU A 190 -1.19 13.47 3.09
CA LEU A 190 -2.64 13.38 3.19
C LEU A 190 -3.16 12.11 2.51
N ALA A 191 -2.82 11.92 1.23
CA ALA A 191 -3.32 10.78 0.46
C ALA A 191 -2.86 9.45 1.05
N SER A 192 -1.58 9.31 1.43
CA SER A 192 -1.07 8.06 2.00
C SER A 192 -1.65 7.77 3.39
N GLY A 193 -1.80 8.78 4.25
CA GLY A 193 -2.42 8.60 5.56
C GLY A 193 -3.90 8.20 5.47
N LEU A 194 -4.63 8.72 4.49
CA LEU A 194 -6.02 8.33 4.22
C LEU A 194 -6.13 6.94 3.59
N ASP A 195 -5.16 6.53 2.78
CA ASP A 195 -5.06 5.16 2.27
C ASP A 195 -4.87 4.15 3.42
N ALA A 196 -3.97 4.46 4.37
CA ALA A 196 -3.79 3.65 5.57
C ALA A 196 -5.08 3.57 6.42
N LEU A 197 -5.82 4.68 6.57
CA LEU A 197 -7.12 4.67 7.26
C LEU A 197 -8.12 3.76 6.55
N SER A 198 -8.16 3.80 5.21
CA SER A 198 -9.03 2.95 4.41
C SER A 198 -8.67 1.47 4.58
N HIS A 199 -7.38 1.11 4.55
CA HIS A 199 -6.90 -0.24 4.81
C HIS A 199 -7.32 -0.76 6.20
N ALA A 200 -7.16 0.08 7.23
CA ALA A 200 -7.53 -0.29 8.59
C ALA A 200 -9.04 -0.50 8.75
N LEU A 201 -9.85 0.42 8.24
CA LEU A 201 -11.30 0.29 8.30
C LEU A 201 -11.80 -0.90 7.49
N GLU A 202 -11.28 -1.10 6.27
CA GLU A 202 -11.63 -2.26 5.45
C GLU A 202 -11.24 -3.59 6.08
N SER A 203 -10.21 -3.61 6.93
CA SER A 203 -9.85 -4.80 7.70
C SER A 203 -10.86 -5.13 8.80
N LEU A 204 -11.58 -4.13 9.34
CA LEU A 204 -12.62 -4.38 10.36
C LEU A 204 -13.91 -4.94 9.75
N TRP A 205 -14.41 -4.36 8.68
CA TRP A 205 -15.66 -4.81 8.03
C TRP A 205 -15.43 -5.83 6.91
N ASN A 206 -14.39 -6.64 7.06
CA ASN A 206 -14.02 -7.69 6.10
C ASN A 206 -14.49 -9.07 6.57
N VAL A 207 -14.96 -9.90 5.64
CA VAL A 207 -15.35 -11.29 5.93
C VAL A 207 -14.19 -12.15 6.41
N HIS A 208 -12.94 -11.75 6.13
CA HIS A 208 -11.72 -12.43 6.59
C HIS A 208 -11.14 -11.82 7.88
N ARG A 209 -11.86 -10.92 8.54
CA ARG A 209 -11.45 -10.35 9.83
C ARG A 209 -11.11 -11.47 10.82
N ASN A 210 -10.06 -11.25 11.60
CA ASN A 210 -9.69 -12.11 12.72
C ASN A 210 -9.23 -11.23 13.90
N PRO A 211 -9.11 -11.78 15.13
CA PRO A 211 -8.80 -10.98 16.31
C PRO A 211 -7.47 -10.19 16.21
N VAL A 212 -6.48 -10.75 15.52
CA VAL A 212 -5.18 -10.05 15.33
C VAL A 212 -5.35 -8.88 14.38
N SER A 213 -5.93 -9.10 13.20
CA SER A 213 -6.17 -8.03 12.23
C SER A 213 -7.06 -6.92 12.79
N ALA A 214 -8.10 -7.29 13.57
CA ALA A 214 -8.98 -6.32 14.21
C ALA A 214 -8.25 -5.45 15.24
N SER A 215 -7.40 -6.03 16.08
CA SER A 215 -6.62 -5.29 17.08
C SER A 215 -5.65 -4.30 16.42
N LEU A 216 -4.95 -4.73 15.37
CA LEU A 216 -4.05 -3.88 14.59
C LEU A 216 -4.82 -2.74 13.91
N ALA A 217 -5.96 -3.04 13.30
CA ALA A 217 -6.81 -2.07 12.62
C ALA A 217 -7.34 -0.99 13.58
N ILE A 218 -7.83 -1.37 14.76
CA ILE A 218 -8.31 -0.42 15.78
C ILE A 218 -7.18 0.51 16.23
N SER A 219 -6.00 -0.04 16.50
CA SER A 219 -4.82 0.76 16.87
C SER A 219 -4.45 1.74 15.76
N ALA A 220 -4.43 1.29 14.51
CA ALA A 220 -4.15 2.12 13.34
C ALA A 220 -5.18 3.25 13.18
N ILE A 221 -6.49 2.96 13.23
CA ILE A 221 -7.55 3.95 13.10
C ILE A 221 -7.38 5.06 14.15
N ARG A 222 -7.26 4.70 15.41
CA ARG A 222 -7.09 5.67 16.52
C ARG A 222 -5.87 6.55 16.32
N SER A 223 -4.74 5.95 15.96
CA SER A 223 -3.49 6.66 15.75
C SER A 223 -3.56 7.59 14.54
N ILE A 224 -4.17 7.16 13.42
CA ILE A 224 -4.31 8.01 12.23
C ILE A 224 -5.22 9.20 12.52
N LEU A 225 -6.39 8.97 13.12
CA LEU A 225 -7.34 10.03 13.47
C LEU A 225 -6.70 11.11 14.38
N ALA A 226 -5.86 10.69 15.34
CA ALA A 226 -5.19 11.60 16.25
C ALA A 226 -3.96 12.29 15.64
N THR A 227 -3.24 11.62 14.73
CA THR A 227 -1.92 12.06 14.27
C THR A 227 -1.96 12.83 12.96
N LEU A 228 -2.76 12.37 11.97
CA LEU A 228 -2.73 12.91 10.61
C LEU A 228 -3.02 14.42 10.56
N PRO A 229 -4.05 14.98 11.23
CA PRO A 229 -4.30 16.42 11.20
C PRO A 229 -3.15 17.22 11.81
N ARG A 230 -2.54 16.72 12.89
CA ARG A 230 -1.41 17.36 13.56
C ARG A 230 -0.16 17.34 12.72
N LEU A 231 0.11 16.22 12.04
CA LEU A 231 1.25 16.07 11.15
C LEU A 231 1.14 16.99 9.93
N LEU A 232 -0.06 17.11 9.35
CA LEU A 232 -0.30 18.01 8.22
C LEU A 232 -0.10 19.50 8.60
N ALA A 233 -0.38 19.84 9.86
CA ALA A 233 -0.13 21.18 10.39
C ALA A 233 1.36 21.40 10.80
N GLN A 234 2.11 20.33 11.06
CA GLN A 234 3.50 20.36 11.54
C GLN A 234 4.33 19.28 10.82
N PRO A 235 4.56 19.40 9.49
CA PRO A 235 5.12 18.32 8.65
C PRO A 235 6.57 17.95 9.01
N GLU A 236 7.30 18.83 9.68
CA GLU A 236 8.68 18.63 10.14
C GLU A 236 8.79 17.79 11.44
N ARG A 237 7.67 17.52 12.12
CA ARG A 237 7.63 16.76 13.38
C ARG A 237 7.89 15.27 13.13
N CYS A 238 9.13 14.84 13.38
CA CYS A 238 9.56 13.45 13.19
C CYS A 238 8.80 12.45 14.08
N ASP A 239 8.42 12.86 15.30
CA ASP A 239 7.62 12.04 16.20
C ASP A 239 6.18 11.78 15.67
N LEU A 240 5.58 12.76 15.00
CA LEU A 240 4.30 12.59 14.33
C LEU A 240 4.45 11.72 13.07
N ARG A 241 5.57 11.87 12.32
CA ARG A 241 5.90 10.97 11.20
C ARG A 241 6.04 9.53 11.67
N GLU A 242 6.77 9.30 12.76
CA GLU A 242 6.95 7.97 13.35
C GLU A 242 5.62 7.36 13.82
N SER A 243 4.77 8.17 14.46
CA SER A 243 3.42 7.73 14.87
C SER A 243 2.56 7.34 13.68
N LEU A 244 2.55 8.14 12.59
CA LEU A 244 1.79 7.81 11.38
C LEU A 244 2.38 6.61 10.65
N ALA A 245 3.71 6.48 10.57
CA ALA A 245 4.38 5.33 9.96
C ALA A 245 4.05 4.03 10.70
N THR A 246 4.04 4.06 12.04
CA THR A 246 3.62 2.91 12.86
C THR A 246 2.16 2.56 12.63
N ALA A 247 1.28 3.55 12.54
CA ALA A 247 -0.14 3.33 12.27
C ALA A 247 -0.37 2.74 10.86
N ALA A 248 0.34 3.23 9.84
CA ALA A 248 0.30 2.70 8.48
C ALA A 248 0.83 1.25 8.42
N LEU A 249 1.91 0.95 9.14
CA LEU A 249 2.41 -0.43 9.29
C LEU A 249 1.33 -1.34 9.90
N GLN A 250 0.68 -0.93 10.98
CA GLN A 250 -0.39 -1.70 11.61
C GLN A 250 -1.57 -1.94 10.66
N ALA A 251 -1.97 -0.93 9.90
CA ALA A 251 -2.98 -1.06 8.84
C ALA A 251 -2.52 -2.05 7.76
N GLY A 252 -1.26 -1.96 7.32
CA GLY A 252 -0.63 -2.87 6.37
C GLY A 252 -0.65 -4.33 6.85
N LEU A 253 -0.24 -4.57 8.08
CA LEU A 253 -0.27 -5.88 8.72
C LEU A 253 -1.70 -6.42 8.86
N ALA A 254 -2.68 -5.56 9.17
CA ALA A 254 -4.08 -5.97 9.25
C ALA A 254 -4.60 -6.44 7.89
N PHE A 255 -4.51 -5.58 6.85
CA PHE A 255 -5.08 -5.92 5.55
C PHE A 255 -4.25 -6.96 4.78
N SER A 256 -3.00 -7.21 5.13
CA SER A 256 -2.21 -8.30 4.54
C SER A 256 -2.88 -9.67 4.69
N ASN A 257 -3.74 -9.82 5.69
CA ASN A 257 -4.51 -11.04 5.96
C ASN A 257 -5.97 -10.96 5.52
N THR A 258 -6.59 -9.78 5.59
CA THR A 258 -8.01 -9.61 5.25
C THR A 258 -8.22 -9.23 3.78
N ARG A 259 -7.22 -8.63 3.13
CA ARG A 259 -7.35 -7.93 1.83
C ARG A 259 -8.18 -6.66 1.95
N THR A 260 -8.26 -5.91 0.84
CA THR A 260 -9.13 -4.74 0.72
C THR A 260 -10.55 -5.15 0.31
N ALA A 261 -11.53 -4.25 0.48
CA ALA A 261 -12.93 -4.51 0.25
C ALA A 261 -13.59 -3.45 -0.65
N LEU A 262 -14.74 -2.90 -0.23
CA LEU A 262 -15.61 -2.05 -1.04
C LEU A 262 -15.00 -0.69 -1.38
N ALA A 263 -14.35 -0.01 -0.42
CA ALA A 263 -13.78 1.33 -0.66
C ALA A 263 -12.70 1.31 -1.76
N HIS A 264 -11.82 0.33 -1.71
CA HIS A 264 -10.82 0.13 -2.76
C HIS A 264 -11.45 -0.33 -4.08
N SER A 265 -12.53 -1.11 -4.06
CA SER A 265 -13.25 -1.48 -5.28
C SER A 265 -13.82 -0.26 -5.99
N LEU A 266 -14.39 0.69 -5.26
CA LEU A 266 -14.94 1.95 -5.77
C LEU A 266 -13.85 2.92 -6.27
N SER A 267 -12.66 2.91 -5.66
CA SER A 267 -11.61 3.90 -5.92
C SER A 267 -11.00 3.84 -7.31
N TYR A 268 -11.04 2.68 -7.98
CA TYR A 268 -10.28 2.47 -9.21
C TYR A 268 -10.75 3.34 -10.36
N ASP A 269 -12.06 3.34 -10.63
CA ASP A 269 -12.64 4.16 -11.70
C ASP A 269 -12.44 5.64 -11.41
N ILE A 270 -12.57 6.05 -10.14
CA ILE A 270 -12.39 7.42 -9.70
C ILE A 270 -10.94 7.89 -9.92
N THR A 271 -9.97 7.03 -9.59
CA THR A 271 -8.56 7.34 -9.81
C THR A 271 -8.22 7.38 -11.31
N LEU A 272 -8.71 6.42 -12.10
CA LEU A 272 -8.41 6.31 -13.53
C LEU A 272 -9.10 7.38 -14.37
N GLN A 273 -10.38 7.65 -14.10
CA GLN A 273 -11.20 8.54 -14.94
C GLN A 273 -11.07 10.01 -14.54
N HIS A 274 -10.90 10.29 -13.24
CA HIS A 274 -10.91 11.65 -12.70
C HIS A 274 -9.55 12.11 -12.16
N GLY A 275 -8.53 11.27 -12.17
CA GLY A 275 -7.18 11.63 -11.69
C GLY A 275 -7.13 11.90 -10.18
N THR A 276 -8.15 11.50 -9.42
CA THR A 276 -8.19 11.67 -7.97
C THR A 276 -7.08 10.84 -7.32
N PRO A 277 -6.26 11.42 -6.40
CA PRO A 277 -5.25 10.66 -5.69
C PRO A 277 -5.85 9.43 -5.00
N HIS A 278 -5.19 8.28 -5.14
CA HIS A 278 -5.75 6.97 -4.74
C HIS A 278 -6.28 6.94 -3.30
N GLY A 279 -5.50 7.44 -2.34
CA GLY A 279 -5.93 7.45 -0.93
C GLY A 279 -7.15 8.33 -0.68
N ILE A 280 -7.34 9.42 -1.43
CA ILE A 280 -8.56 10.22 -1.37
C ILE A 280 -9.73 9.45 -1.99
N ALA A 281 -9.51 8.82 -3.16
CA ALA A 281 -10.51 7.99 -3.83
C ALA A 281 -10.97 6.79 -2.97
N CYS A 282 -10.08 6.22 -2.13
CA CYS A 282 -10.45 5.16 -1.18
C CYS A 282 -11.16 5.68 0.07
N SER A 283 -10.97 6.95 0.45
CA SER A 283 -11.39 7.43 1.78
C SER A 283 -12.68 8.25 1.78
N PHE A 284 -12.99 8.98 0.72
CA PHE A 284 -14.15 9.91 0.71
C PHE A 284 -15.47 9.20 1.02
N SER A 285 -15.63 7.94 0.62
CA SER A 285 -16.84 7.15 0.80
C SER A 285 -16.90 6.36 2.11
N LEU A 286 -15.83 6.36 2.91
CA LEU A 286 -15.73 5.57 4.15
C LEU A 286 -16.89 5.82 5.13
N PRO A 287 -17.40 7.06 5.34
CA PRO A 287 -18.57 7.25 6.22
C PRO A 287 -19.81 6.51 5.74
N ARG A 288 -20.05 6.51 4.43
CA ARG A 288 -21.19 5.79 3.82
C ARG A 288 -21.00 4.28 3.91
N ILE A 289 -19.77 3.80 3.72
CA ILE A 289 -19.42 2.36 3.82
C ILE A 289 -19.51 1.89 5.27
N LEU A 290 -19.10 2.72 6.26
CA LEU A 290 -19.29 2.42 7.67
C LEU A 290 -20.77 2.22 8.01
N ALA A 291 -21.63 3.11 7.55
CA ALA A 291 -23.07 2.98 7.73
C ALA A 291 -23.65 1.72 7.06
N LEU A 292 -23.13 1.33 5.90
CA LEU A 292 -23.52 0.08 5.23
C LEU A 292 -23.01 -1.17 5.95
N ALA A 293 -21.88 -1.11 6.63
CA ALA A 293 -21.29 -2.24 7.35
C ALA A 293 -21.98 -2.51 8.70
N ALA A 294 -22.54 -1.47 9.31
CA ALA A 294 -23.14 -1.55 10.63
C ALA A 294 -24.41 -2.42 10.64
N GLY A 295 -24.62 -3.14 11.74
CA GLY A 295 -25.79 -4.00 11.94
C GLY A 295 -25.70 -5.39 11.31
N HIS A 296 -24.65 -5.68 10.51
CA HIS A 296 -24.45 -7.01 9.92
C HIS A 296 -23.80 -7.99 10.89
N ASP A 297 -23.01 -7.50 11.86
CA ASP A 297 -22.30 -8.32 12.84
C ASP A 297 -22.12 -7.53 14.15
N ALA A 298 -22.67 -8.01 15.25
CA ALA A 298 -22.60 -7.36 16.56
C ALA A 298 -21.15 -7.21 17.09
N GLU A 299 -20.27 -8.13 16.74
CA GLU A 299 -18.84 -7.99 17.07
C GLU A 299 -18.23 -6.83 16.29
N LEU A 300 -18.53 -6.70 14.99
CA LEU A 300 -18.08 -5.59 14.19
C LEU A 300 -18.56 -4.24 14.76
N ASP A 301 -19.83 -4.13 15.10
CA ASP A 301 -20.36 -2.90 15.70
C ASP A 301 -19.60 -2.52 16.96
N THR A 302 -19.33 -3.49 17.84
CA THR A 302 -18.51 -3.28 19.04
C THR A 302 -17.09 -2.79 18.71
N LEU A 303 -16.44 -3.39 17.70
CA LEU A 303 -15.10 -3.01 17.26
C LEU A 303 -15.08 -1.59 16.66
N LEU A 304 -16.09 -1.23 15.86
CA LEU A 304 -16.23 0.12 15.30
C LEU A 304 -16.42 1.16 16.39
N LEU A 305 -17.35 0.92 17.33
CA LEU A 305 -17.57 1.82 18.49
C LEU A 305 -16.28 2.00 19.29
N SER A 306 -15.56 0.91 19.51
CA SER A 306 -14.24 0.94 20.18
C SER A 306 -13.22 1.76 19.38
N ALA A 307 -13.13 1.57 18.05
CA ALA A 307 -12.16 2.25 17.22
C ALA A 307 -12.34 3.78 17.25
N PHE A 308 -13.58 4.26 17.23
CA PHE A 308 -13.91 5.68 17.28
C PHE A 308 -14.07 6.25 18.70
N GLY A 309 -14.16 5.41 19.74
CA GLY A 309 -14.36 5.83 21.12
C GLY A 309 -15.74 6.44 21.37
N VAL A 310 -16.78 5.95 20.69
CA VAL A 310 -18.15 6.45 20.71
C VAL A 310 -19.13 5.38 21.21
N ARG A 311 -20.40 5.74 21.43
CA ARG A 311 -21.44 4.84 21.94
C ARG A 311 -22.43 4.37 20.89
N HIS A 312 -22.55 5.13 19.80
CA HIS A 312 -23.53 4.85 18.73
C HIS A 312 -22.84 4.91 17.36
N ILE A 313 -23.30 4.12 16.42
CA ILE A 313 -22.75 4.06 15.06
C ILE A 313 -22.86 5.40 14.34
N ASP A 314 -23.97 6.12 14.52
CA ASP A 314 -24.15 7.44 13.91
C ASP A 314 -23.09 8.44 14.38
N GLU A 315 -22.62 8.32 15.63
CA GLU A 315 -21.51 9.13 16.15
C GLU A 315 -20.19 8.78 15.45
N ALA A 316 -19.95 7.51 15.14
CA ALA A 316 -18.76 7.07 14.39
C ALA A 316 -18.80 7.59 12.93
N VAL A 317 -19.96 7.50 12.28
CA VAL A 317 -20.19 8.05 10.93
C VAL A 317 -19.95 9.55 10.90
N ALA A 318 -20.52 10.28 11.88
CA ALA A 318 -20.37 11.73 12.01
C ALA A 318 -18.90 12.13 12.28
N ALA A 319 -18.21 11.41 13.17
CA ALA A 319 -16.81 11.65 13.51
C ALA A 319 -15.89 11.44 12.29
N LEU A 320 -16.12 10.37 11.52
CA LEU A 320 -15.34 10.08 10.33
C LEU A 320 -15.62 11.12 9.22
N SER A 321 -16.87 11.54 9.05
CA SER A 321 -17.24 12.61 8.11
C SER A 321 -16.57 13.93 8.47
N ALA A 322 -16.65 14.32 9.75
CA ALA A 322 -16.02 15.55 10.24
C ALA A 322 -14.49 15.52 10.11
N PHE A 323 -13.86 14.36 10.35
CA PHE A 323 -12.42 14.16 10.17
C PHE A 323 -12.01 14.41 8.71
N LEU A 324 -12.68 13.77 7.74
CA LEU A 324 -12.36 13.94 6.31
C LEU A 324 -12.59 15.39 5.85
N GLN A 325 -13.73 15.99 6.21
CA GLN A 325 -14.04 17.39 5.87
C GLN A 325 -13.05 18.36 6.51
N GLY A 326 -12.62 18.11 7.75
CA GLY A 326 -11.58 18.88 8.43
C GLY A 326 -10.22 18.86 7.74
N LEU A 327 -9.96 17.82 6.94
CA LEU A 327 -8.77 17.68 6.08
C LEU A 327 -8.99 18.21 4.66
N GLY A 328 -10.14 18.83 4.37
CA GLY A 328 -10.48 19.34 3.05
C GLY A 328 -10.93 18.27 2.04
N VAL A 329 -11.27 17.06 2.52
CA VAL A 329 -11.76 15.96 1.68
C VAL A 329 -13.28 15.93 1.72
N SER A 330 -13.93 16.17 0.58
CA SER A 330 -15.38 16.07 0.44
C SER A 330 -15.84 14.63 0.65
N VAL A 331 -16.94 14.43 1.34
CA VAL A 331 -17.61 13.12 1.49
C VAL A 331 -18.79 12.97 0.52
N ASP A 332 -19.00 13.95 -0.35
CA ASP A 332 -20.03 13.93 -1.38
C ASP A 332 -19.49 13.28 -2.66
N PRO A 333 -20.10 12.18 -3.15
CA PRO A 333 -19.71 11.53 -4.40
C PRO A 333 -19.70 12.44 -5.63
N GLN A 334 -20.54 13.47 -5.66
CA GLN A 334 -20.59 14.43 -6.78
C GLN A 334 -19.28 15.19 -6.95
N SER A 335 -18.54 15.43 -5.86
CA SER A 335 -17.21 16.05 -5.89
C SER A 335 -16.17 15.19 -6.64
N TYR A 336 -16.49 13.92 -6.91
CA TYR A 336 -15.62 12.93 -7.57
C TYR A 336 -16.22 12.41 -8.88
N GLY A 337 -17.15 13.18 -9.49
CA GLY A 337 -17.74 12.84 -10.78
C GLY A 337 -18.80 11.73 -10.73
N ILE A 338 -19.31 11.40 -9.55
CA ILE A 338 -20.39 10.41 -9.38
C ILE A 338 -21.70 11.14 -9.20
N ALA A 339 -22.62 11.05 -10.17
CA ALA A 339 -23.94 11.65 -10.04
C ALA A 339 -24.72 11.02 -8.88
N GLU A 340 -25.64 11.79 -8.28
CA GLU A 340 -26.38 11.37 -7.09
C GLU A 340 -27.18 10.07 -7.31
N GLY A 341 -27.73 9.86 -8.51
CA GLY A 341 -28.45 8.64 -8.88
C GLY A 341 -27.56 7.43 -9.13
N ASP A 342 -26.25 7.62 -9.42
CA ASP A 342 -25.34 6.56 -9.85
C ASP A 342 -24.65 5.86 -8.66
N TRP A 343 -24.72 6.43 -7.46
CA TRP A 343 -24.01 5.91 -6.30
C TRP A 343 -24.42 4.47 -5.97
N SER A 344 -25.72 4.20 -5.91
CA SER A 344 -26.23 2.86 -5.57
C SER A 344 -25.82 1.81 -6.58
N ASP A 345 -25.86 2.14 -7.88
CA ASP A 345 -25.47 1.23 -8.95
C ASP A 345 -23.97 0.94 -8.92
N ARG A 346 -23.13 1.96 -8.67
CA ARG A 346 -21.68 1.77 -8.50
C ARG A 346 -21.35 0.91 -7.29
N VAL A 347 -22.03 1.09 -6.17
CA VAL A 347 -21.88 0.24 -4.98
C VAL A 347 -22.28 -1.20 -5.31
N ALA A 348 -23.43 -1.42 -5.95
CA ALA A 348 -23.89 -2.75 -6.35
C ALA A 348 -22.89 -3.44 -7.29
N GLN A 349 -22.38 -2.72 -8.29
CA GLN A 349 -21.34 -3.22 -9.20
C GLN A 349 -20.04 -3.56 -8.48
N ALA A 350 -19.59 -2.68 -7.57
CA ALA A 350 -18.38 -2.88 -6.78
C ALA A 350 -18.49 -4.09 -5.85
N LEU A 351 -19.66 -4.30 -5.22
CA LEU A 351 -19.95 -5.47 -4.37
C LEU A 351 -19.89 -6.79 -5.16
N ALA A 352 -20.35 -6.81 -6.40
CA ALA A 352 -20.29 -7.97 -7.27
C ALA A 352 -18.85 -8.35 -7.66
N GLY A 353 -17.91 -7.40 -7.57
CA GLY A 353 -16.50 -7.60 -7.90
C GLY A 353 -15.74 -8.46 -6.88
N ALA A 354 -14.55 -8.92 -7.27
CA ALA A 354 -13.73 -9.81 -6.43
C ALA A 354 -13.38 -9.21 -5.07
N ARG A 355 -13.13 -7.89 -4.99
CA ARG A 355 -12.83 -7.19 -3.73
C ARG A 355 -14.09 -6.84 -2.95
N GLY A 356 -15.17 -6.47 -3.64
CA GLY A 356 -16.45 -6.19 -2.99
C GLY A 356 -16.97 -7.38 -2.17
N ARG A 357 -16.74 -8.60 -2.66
CA ARG A 357 -17.09 -9.83 -1.92
C ARG A 357 -16.35 -10.03 -0.60
N ASN A 358 -15.30 -9.27 -0.34
CA ASN A 358 -14.65 -9.26 0.98
C ASN A 358 -15.40 -8.39 2.01
N PHE A 359 -16.35 -7.57 1.57
CA PHE A 359 -17.13 -6.69 2.43
C PHE A 359 -18.25 -7.46 3.12
N ILE A 360 -18.43 -7.22 4.41
CA ILE A 360 -19.35 -8.00 5.25
C ILE A 360 -20.81 -7.97 4.79
N ALA A 361 -21.26 -6.86 4.23
CA ALA A 361 -22.63 -6.70 3.71
C ALA A 361 -22.80 -7.27 2.27
N ALA A 362 -21.78 -7.87 1.68
CA ALA A 362 -21.87 -8.56 0.40
C ALA A 362 -22.21 -10.05 0.55
N ALA A 363 -22.18 -10.57 1.79
CA ALA A 363 -22.37 -11.97 2.12
C ALA A 363 -23.87 -12.33 2.29
#